data_448730ab436a201e225999b99a1dd9c1
#
_entry.id   448730ab436a201e225999b99a1dd9c1
#
_cell.length_a   1.000
_cell.length_b   1.000
_cell.length_c   1.000
_cell.angle_alpha   90.00
_cell.angle_beta   90.00
_cell.angle_gamma   90.00
#
_symmetry.space_group_name_H-M   'P 1'
#
loop_
_entity.id
_entity.type
_entity.pdbx_description
1 polymer ?
#
loop_
_entity_poly.entity_id
_entity_poly.type
_entity_poly.pdbx_seq_one_letter_code
_entity_poly.pdbx_strand_id
1 'polypeptide(L)'
;MADQPTFLSGKLLLAMPGMADPRFERAVIAMCVHDENGAIGVGVGHKRAGITFRALLRQLEIDPGEAPDCAVHHGGPVEPGRGFVLHSADWGGQDTLHVNGDKGEIFSMTGTIDILKAIAEGKGPSKWIAALGYAGWGEGQLDEEMTRHGWFAAQGTAKILFDTPTDERWGAAFKAEGIEIGRAHV
;
A
#
# COMPACT_ATOMS: atom_id res chain seq x y z
N MET A 1 -29.35 12.56 -0.31
CA MET A 1 -28.11 12.01 -0.72
C MET A 1 -27.51 11.09 0.27
N ALA A 2 -28.35 10.56 1.07
CA ALA A 2 -27.92 9.61 2.06
C ALA A 2 -27.33 8.35 1.44
N ASP A 3 -27.57 8.17 0.16
CA ASP A 3 -27.21 6.92 -0.50
C ASP A 3 -25.86 6.93 -1.19
N GLN A 4 -25.04 7.90 -0.91
CA GLN A 4 -23.71 7.90 -1.49
C GLN A 4 -22.88 6.78 -0.91
N PRO A 5 -22.22 6.00 -1.76
CA PRO A 5 -21.36 4.94 -1.25
C PRO A 5 -20.21 5.53 -0.45
N THR A 6 -19.73 4.75 0.53
CA THR A 6 -18.58 5.15 1.31
C THR A 6 -17.33 4.72 0.56
N PHE A 7 -16.58 5.68 0.07
CA PHE A 7 -15.35 5.36 -0.64
C PHE A 7 -14.18 5.29 0.32
N LEU A 8 -13.23 4.43 0.02
CA LEU A 8 -12.16 4.06 0.93
C LEU A 8 -10.78 4.57 0.50
N SER A 9 -10.71 5.49 -0.47
CA SER A 9 -9.43 6.07 -0.87
C SER A 9 -8.76 6.69 0.35
N GLY A 10 -7.48 6.42 0.51
CA GLY A 10 -6.74 6.90 1.66
C GLY A 10 -6.89 6.07 2.93
N LYS A 11 -7.74 5.06 2.90
CA LYS A 11 -7.86 4.13 4.03
C LYS A 11 -6.91 2.96 3.86
N LEU A 12 -6.68 2.25 4.94
CA LEU A 12 -5.96 0.99 4.89
C LEU A 12 -6.97 -0.13 5.08
N LEU A 13 -6.94 -1.10 4.19
CA LEU A 13 -7.73 -2.31 4.38
C LEU A 13 -6.88 -3.31 5.14
N LEU A 14 -7.39 -3.76 6.26
CA LEU A 14 -6.69 -4.73 7.09
C LEU A 14 -7.44 -6.04 7.04
N ALA A 15 -6.71 -7.13 6.81
CA ALA A 15 -7.33 -8.44 6.88
C ALA A 15 -7.80 -8.68 8.31
N MET A 16 -9.02 -9.16 8.47
CA MET A 16 -9.54 -9.43 9.80
C MET A 16 -8.74 -10.55 10.47
N PRO A 17 -8.55 -10.49 11.79
CA PRO A 17 -7.89 -11.58 12.51
C PRO A 17 -8.63 -12.88 12.24
N GLY A 18 -7.86 -13.95 12.03
CA GLY A 18 -8.45 -15.24 11.79
C GLY A 18 -8.92 -15.48 10.36
N MET A 19 -8.54 -14.61 9.43
CA MET A 19 -8.84 -14.83 8.03
C MET A 19 -8.29 -16.18 7.59
N ALA A 20 -9.16 -16.99 6.97
CA ALA A 20 -8.80 -18.36 6.64
C ALA A 20 -7.87 -18.48 5.45
N ASP A 21 -7.87 -17.50 4.55
CA ASP A 21 -7.05 -17.56 3.35
C ASP A 21 -5.63 -17.09 3.67
N PRO A 22 -4.63 -18.00 3.62
CA PRO A 22 -3.26 -17.62 3.98
C PRO A 22 -2.66 -16.56 3.08
N ARG A 23 -3.20 -16.38 1.88
CA ARG A 23 -2.68 -15.34 0.97
C ARG A 23 -2.95 -13.94 1.50
N PHE A 24 -3.96 -13.78 2.35
CA PHE A 24 -4.36 -12.48 2.86
C PHE A 24 -4.14 -12.33 4.37
N GLU A 25 -3.52 -13.33 4.99
CA GLU A 25 -3.27 -13.26 6.43
C GLU A 25 -2.44 -12.03 6.75
N ARG A 26 -2.93 -11.19 7.67
CA ARG A 26 -2.26 -9.95 8.09
C ARG A 26 -2.01 -8.98 6.94
N ALA A 27 -2.82 -9.05 5.90
CA ALA A 27 -2.66 -8.14 4.78
C ALA A 27 -2.99 -6.72 5.18
N VAL A 28 -2.21 -5.78 4.66
CA VAL A 28 -2.47 -4.35 4.77
C VAL A 28 -2.45 -3.82 3.36
N ILE A 29 -3.54 -3.21 2.92
CA ILE A 29 -3.64 -2.67 1.57
C ILE A 29 -3.91 -1.17 1.66
N ALA A 30 -3.01 -0.38 1.07
CA ALA A 30 -3.20 1.06 1.01
C ALA A 30 -4.10 1.37 -0.17
N MET A 31 -5.27 1.92 0.10
CA MET A 31 -6.25 2.19 -0.95
C MET A 31 -5.91 3.48 -1.67
N CYS A 32 -5.66 3.36 -2.96
CA CYS A 32 -5.26 4.49 -3.79
C CYS A 32 -6.46 5.14 -4.46
N VAL A 33 -7.35 4.33 -5.02
CA VAL A 33 -8.54 4.80 -5.70
C VAL A 33 -9.71 3.92 -5.30
N HIS A 34 -10.84 4.52 -5.00
CA HIS A 34 -12.07 3.76 -4.80
C HIS A 34 -13.22 4.66 -5.22
N ASP A 35 -13.94 4.25 -6.24
CA ASP A 35 -15.10 4.99 -6.73
C ASP A 35 -16.14 4.00 -7.25
N GLU A 36 -17.16 4.52 -7.89
CA GLU A 36 -18.26 3.69 -8.38
C GLU A 36 -17.83 2.70 -9.47
N ASN A 37 -16.68 2.90 -10.09
CA ASN A 37 -16.18 2.03 -11.15
C ASN A 37 -15.27 0.93 -10.64
N GLY A 38 -14.91 0.96 -9.37
CA GLY A 38 -14.05 -0.05 -8.79
C GLY A 38 -13.06 0.55 -7.83
N ALA A 39 -12.01 -0.23 -7.52
CA ALA A 39 -11.01 0.20 -6.57
C ALA A 39 -9.65 -0.37 -6.92
N ILE A 40 -8.61 0.35 -6.53
CA ILE A 40 -7.22 -0.07 -6.68
C ILE A 40 -6.50 0.21 -5.38
N GLY A 41 -5.77 -0.78 -4.90
CA GLY A 41 -4.94 -0.62 -3.71
C GLY A 41 -3.62 -1.35 -3.87
N VAL A 42 -2.67 -1.00 -3.03
CA VAL A 42 -1.33 -1.59 -3.07
C VAL A 42 -1.03 -2.21 -1.71
N GLY A 43 -0.66 -3.48 -1.73
CA GLY A 43 -0.31 -4.21 -0.51
C GLY A 43 0.99 -3.69 0.08
N VAL A 44 0.99 -3.48 1.39
CA VAL A 44 2.18 -3.02 2.11
C VAL A 44 2.42 -3.82 3.39
N GLY A 45 1.72 -4.94 3.54
CA GLY A 45 1.84 -5.76 4.75
C GLY A 45 2.80 -6.93 4.63
N HIS A 46 3.26 -7.25 3.43
CA HIS A 46 4.15 -8.38 3.22
C HIS A 46 5.25 -8.02 2.25
N LYS A 47 6.45 -8.50 2.55
CA LYS A 47 7.60 -8.36 1.68
C LYS A 47 7.53 -9.42 0.59
N ARG A 48 7.97 -9.06 -0.60
CA ARG A 48 8.02 -10.01 -1.69
C ARG A 48 9.34 -10.79 -1.62
N ALA A 49 9.24 -12.11 -1.55
CA ALA A 49 10.42 -12.95 -1.47
C ALA A 49 11.18 -12.93 -2.79
N GLY A 50 12.48 -13.06 -2.70
CA GLY A 50 13.33 -13.28 -3.86
C GLY A 50 13.79 -12.04 -4.60
N ILE A 51 13.38 -10.86 -4.16
CA ILE A 51 13.81 -9.63 -4.83
C ILE A 51 13.97 -8.50 -3.83
N THR A 52 15.04 -7.72 -4.00
CA THR A 52 15.26 -6.50 -3.24
C THR A 52 15.14 -5.31 -4.15
N PHE A 53 15.09 -4.12 -3.58
CA PHE A 53 14.93 -2.91 -4.38
C PHE A 53 16.08 -2.69 -5.36
N ARG A 54 17.31 -2.91 -4.92
CA ARG A 54 18.45 -2.74 -5.83
C ARG A 54 18.42 -3.78 -6.95
N ALA A 55 18.00 -5.01 -6.66
CA ALA A 55 17.86 -6.03 -7.68
C ALA A 55 16.78 -5.66 -8.69
N LEU A 56 15.68 -5.05 -8.21
CA LEU A 56 14.63 -4.59 -9.10
C LEU A 56 15.15 -3.51 -10.05
N LEU A 57 15.92 -2.56 -9.53
CA LEU A 57 16.49 -1.52 -10.37
C LEU A 57 17.39 -2.11 -11.47
N ARG A 58 18.21 -3.12 -11.11
CA ARG A 58 19.06 -3.76 -12.11
C ARG A 58 18.25 -4.48 -13.19
N GLN A 59 17.14 -5.11 -12.80
CA GLN A 59 16.28 -5.76 -13.78
C GLN A 59 15.67 -4.76 -14.75
N LEU A 60 15.48 -3.54 -14.31
CA LEU A 60 14.93 -2.46 -15.14
C LEU A 60 16.04 -1.68 -15.85
N GLU A 61 17.27 -2.16 -15.75
CA GLU A 61 18.45 -1.52 -16.37
C GLU A 61 18.68 -0.11 -15.82
N ILE A 62 18.39 0.08 -14.53
CA ILE A 62 18.67 1.31 -13.81
C ILE A 62 19.83 1.03 -12.88
N ASP A 63 20.88 1.86 -12.96
CA ASP A 63 22.00 1.78 -12.02
C ASP A 63 21.45 2.09 -10.62
N PRO A 64 21.60 1.17 -9.66
CA PRO A 64 21.05 1.40 -8.32
C PRO A 64 21.62 2.59 -7.58
N GLY A 65 22.84 3.01 -7.92
CA GLY A 65 23.44 4.21 -7.36
C GLY A 65 23.32 4.31 -5.84
N GLU A 66 22.63 5.32 -5.38
CA GLU A 66 22.48 5.58 -3.94
C GLU A 66 21.27 4.90 -3.31
N ALA A 67 20.51 4.12 -4.07
CA ALA A 67 19.32 3.49 -3.55
C ALA A 67 19.65 2.48 -2.45
N PRO A 68 18.87 2.45 -1.37
CA PRO A 68 19.08 1.44 -0.32
C PRO A 68 18.67 0.06 -0.83
N ASP A 69 19.26 -0.97 -0.23
CA ASP A 69 18.89 -2.32 -0.60
C ASP A 69 17.78 -2.82 0.34
N CYS A 70 16.63 -2.24 0.19
CA CYS A 70 15.49 -2.53 1.04
C CYS A 70 14.53 -3.52 0.38
N ALA A 71 13.53 -3.94 1.14
CA ALA A 71 12.55 -4.90 0.66
C ALA A 71 11.63 -4.27 -0.37
N VAL A 72 11.16 -5.11 -1.28
CA VAL A 72 10.07 -4.78 -2.19
C VAL A 72 8.83 -5.49 -1.66
N HIS A 73 7.71 -4.81 -1.66
CA HIS A 73 6.49 -5.36 -1.08
C HIS A 73 5.65 -6.08 -2.13
N HIS A 74 4.87 -7.05 -1.66
CA HIS A 74 3.91 -7.74 -2.52
C HIS A 74 2.66 -6.86 -2.61
N GLY A 75 2.55 -6.12 -3.70
CA GLY A 75 1.47 -5.15 -3.85
C GLY A 75 0.13 -5.76 -4.24
N GLY A 76 0.14 -6.92 -4.87
CA GLY A 76 -1.09 -7.57 -5.24
C GLY A 76 -0.93 -8.47 -6.46
N PRO A 77 -2.00 -9.17 -6.82
CA PRO A 77 -1.96 -10.16 -7.90
C PRO A 77 -2.06 -9.59 -9.30
N VAL A 78 -2.48 -8.33 -9.45
CA VAL A 78 -2.65 -7.76 -10.78
C VAL A 78 -1.34 -7.16 -11.25
N GLU A 79 -0.94 -7.46 -12.47
CA GLU A 79 0.30 -7.00 -13.08
C GLU A 79 1.50 -7.15 -12.12
N PRO A 80 1.81 -8.37 -11.68
CA PRO A 80 2.80 -8.56 -10.62
C PRO A 80 4.23 -8.14 -10.96
N GLY A 81 4.49 -7.86 -12.23
CA GLY A 81 5.79 -7.34 -12.62
C GLY A 81 5.86 -5.82 -12.65
N ARG A 82 4.76 -5.14 -12.42
CA ARG A 82 4.72 -3.69 -12.49
C ARG A 82 5.01 -3.07 -11.13
N GLY A 83 5.94 -2.12 -11.12
CA GLY A 83 6.35 -1.47 -9.89
C GLY A 83 5.53 -0.23 -9.58
N PHE A 84 5.28 -0.03 -8.29
CA PHE A 84 4.64 1.17 -7.77
C PHE A 84 5.41 1.65 -6.55
N VAL A 85 5.45 2.95 -6.35
CA VAL A 85 6.07 3.52 -5.17
C VAL A 85 5.04 4.39 -4.47
N LEU A 86 4.81 4.08 -3.19
CA LEU A 86 4.04 4.94 -2.31
C LEU A 86 5.04 5.84 -1.60
N HIS A 87 4.80 7.13 -1.57
CA HIS A 87 5.84 8.03 -1.08
C HIS A 87 5.29 9.31 -0.49
N SER A 88 6.17 10.02 0.20
CA SER A 88 5.85 11.32 0.76
C SER A 88 5.71 12.36 -0.35
N ALA A 89 5.06 13.47 -0.03
CA ALA A 89 4.69 14.46 -1.02
C ALA A 89 5.83 15.36 -1.47
N ASP A 90 7.02 15.17 -0.93
CA ASP A 90 8.17 16.00 -1.27
C ASP A 90 8.82 15.63 -2.61
N TRP A 91 8.21 14.73 -3.34
CA TRP A 91 8.57 14.40 -4.71
C TRP A 91 7.29 14.23 -5.51
N GLY A 92 7.26 14.68 -6.72
CA GLY A 92 6.11 14.47 -7.58
C GLY A 92 6.48 14.61 -9.04
N GLY A 93 5.74 13.89 -9.88
CA GLY A 93 5.87 13.96 -11.32
C GLY A 93 4.49 14.09 -11.95
N GLN A 94 4.44 14.06 -13.27
CA GLN A 94 3.17 14.20 -13.99
C GLN A 94 2.20 13.07 -13.68
N ASP A 95 2.72 11.89 -13.42
CA ASP A 95 1.88 10.72 -13.21
C ASP A 95 1.75 10.36 -11.73
N THR A 96 2.03 11.32 -10.86
CA THR A 96 1.89 11.09 -9.43
C THR A 96 0.45 11.28 -9.01
N LEU A 97 -0.08 10.26 -8.34
CA LEU A 97 -1.43 10.32 -7.76
C LEU A 97 -1.30 10.72 -6.30
N HIS A 98 -2.03 11.75 -5.91
CA HIS A 98 -2.04 12.20 -4.51
C HIS A 98 -3.24 11.58 -3.82
N VAL A 99 -2.99 10.91 -2.69
CA VAL A 99 -4.04 10.20 -1.98
C VAL A 99 -4.30 10.89 -0.65
N ASN A 100 -5.51 11.34 -0.48
CA ASN A 100 -5.91 12.12 0.69
C ASN A 100 -6.78 11.29 1.61
N GLY A 101 -6.61 11.51 2.91
CA GLY A 101 -7.50 10.99 3.91
C GLY A 101 -8.34 12.11 4.49
N ASP A 102 -8.95 11.86 5.65
CA ASP A 102 -9.84 12.84 6.28
C ASP A 102 -9.11 14.10 6.71
N LYS A 103 -7.81 14.02 6.94
CA LYS A 103 -7.02 15.13 7.46
C LYS A 103 -5.96 15.63 6.48
N GLY A 104 -6.15 15.39 5.20
CA GLY A 104 -5.22 15.84 4.17
C GLY A 104 -4.51 14.69 3.51
N GLU A 105 -3.45 15.01 2.78
CA GLU A 105 -2.73 14.01 2.01
C GLU A 105 -1.99 13.03 2.93
N ILE A 106 -2.16 11.73 2.66
CA ILE A 106 -1.52 10.67 3.43
C ILE A 106 -0.28 10.19 2.72
N PHE A 107 -0.38 9.98 1.42
CA PHE A 107 0.74 9.53 0.60
C PHE A 107 0.48 9.89 -0.85
N SER A 108 1.54 9.81 -1.64
CA SER A 108 1.43 9.92 -3.09
C SER A 108 1.82 8.56 -3.68
N MET A 109 1.35 8.27 -4.87
CA MET A 109 1.70 7.03 -5.54
C MET A 109 2.19 7.34 -6.97
N THR A 110 3.32 6.77 -7.33
CA THR A 110 3.87 6.93 -8.67
C THR A 110 4.22 5.56 -9.24
N GLY A 111 3.74 5.29 -10.44
CA GLY A 111 3.98 4.01 -11.11
C GLY A 111 4.93 4.10 -12.28
N THR A 112 5.71 5.17 -12.39
CA THR A 112 6.61 5.36 -13.52
C THR A 112 8.07 5.18 -13.11
N ILE A 113 8.91 4.96 -14.10
CA ILE A 113 10.34 4.74 -13.88
C ILE A 113 11.03 5.99 -13.32
N ASP A 114 10.46 7.16 -13.56
CA ASP A 114 11.11 8.41 -13.14
C ASP A 114 11.40 8.46 -11.64
N ILE A 115 10.47 7.93 -10.81
CA ILE A 115 10.70 7.95 -9.38
C ILE A 115 11.82 6.98 -8.98
N LEU A 116 11.92 5.86 -9.69
CA LEU A 116 12.98 4.89 -9.40
C LEU A 116 14.35 5.49 -9.73
N LYS A 117 14.44 6.20 -10.84
CA LYS A 117 15.69 6.87 -11.20
C LYS A 117 16.03 7.96 -10.20
N ALA A 118 15.02 8.71 -9.74
CA ALA A 118 15.25 9.75 -8.75
C ALA A 118 15.79 9.17 -7.45
N ILE A 119 15.22 8.05 -7.01
CA ILE A 119 15.72 7.38 -5.80
C ILE A 119 17.17 6.93 -5.98
N ALA A 120 17.47 6.35 -7.14
CA ALA A 120 18.83 5.89 -7.42
C ALA A 120 19.83 7.04 -7.42
N GLU A 121 19.40 8.24 -7.80
CA GLU A 121 20.26 9.41 -7.82
C GLU A 121 20.31 10.15 -6.49
N GLY A 122 19.60 9.67 -5.48
CA GLY A 122 19.56 10.34 -4.19
C GLY A 122 18.64 11.55 -4.16
N LYS A 123 17.75 11.66 -5.15
CA LYS A 123 16.85 12.82 -5.31
C LYS A 123 15.39 12.43 -5.21
N GLY A 124 15.09 11.25 -4.67
CA GLY A 124 13.73 10.80 -4.53
C GLY A 124 13.04 11.37 -3.30
N PRO A 125 11.81 10.88 -3.01
CA PRO A 125 11.11 11.32 -1.82
C PRO A 125 11.82 10.90 -0.55
N SER A 126 11.59 11.61 0.54
CA SER A 126 12.25 11.30 1.80
C SER A 126 11.76 10.00 2.41
N LYS A 127 10.50 9.63 2.16
CA LYS A 127 9.91 8.38 2.65
C LYS A 127 9.19 7.69 1.52
N TRP A 128 9.38 6.36 1.42
CA TRP A 128 8.76 5.62 0.33
C TRP A 128 8.75 4.11 0.61
N ILE A 129 7.83 3.46 -0.08
CA ILE A 129 7.67 2.01 -0.06
C ILE A 129 7.55 1.56 -1.51
N ALA A 130 8.38 0.61 -1.92
CA ALA A 130 8.27 0.04 -3.26
C ALA A 130 7.47 -1.26 -3.22
N ALA A 131 6.63 -1.46 -4.22
CA ALA A 131 5.80 -2.66 -4.32
C ALA A 131 5.71 -3.12 -5.76
N LEU A 132 5.48 -4.41 -5.95
CA LEU A 132 5.22 -5.00 -7.25
C LEU A 132 3.79 -5.53 -7.29
N GLY A 133 3.08 -5.14 -8.34
CA GLY A 133 1.69 -5.53 -8.50
C GLY A 133 0.74 -4.67 -7.68
N TYR A 134 -0.53 -4.91 -7.89
CA TYR A 134 -1.57 -4.19 -7.14
C TYR A 134 -2.80 -5.08 -6.98
N ALA A 135 -3.72 -4.66 -6.13
CA ALA A 135 -5.00 -5.30 -5.93
C ALA A 135 -6.07 -4.46 -6.61
N GLY A 136 -6.93 -5.11 -7.37
CA GLY A 136 -8.00 -4.42 -8.07
C GLY A 136 -9.34 -5.04 -7.77
N TRP A 137 -10.36 -4.20 -7.70
CA TRP A 137 -11.75 -4.64 -7.53
C TRP A 137 -12.59 -4.01 -8.60
N GLY A 138 -13.50 -4.79 -9.16
CA GLY A 138 -14.44 -4.26 -10.13
C GLY A 138 -15.54 -3.44 -9.46
N GLU A 139 -16.46 -2.95 -10.28
CA GLU A 139 -17.56 -2.11 -9.81
C GLU A 139 -18.31 -2.81 -8.70
N GLY A 140 -18.39 -2.17 -7.52
CA GLY A 140 -19.13 -2.70 -6.38
C GLY A 140 -18.52 -3.91 -5.70
N GLN A 141 -17.46 -4.47 -6.24
CA GLN A 141 -16.88 -5.69 -5.68
C GLN A 141 -16.29 -5.48 -4.29
N LEU A 142 -15.55 -4.40 -4.10
CA LEU A 142 -14.97 -4.15 -2.78
C LEU A 142 -16.05 -3.91 -1.74
N ASP A 143 -17.09 -3.17 -2.10
CA ASP A 143 -18.18 -2.92 -1.17
C ASP A 143 -18.81 -4.22 -0.71
N GLU A 144 -18.98 -5.18 -1.61
CA GLU A 144 -19.53 -6.46 -1.27
C GLU A 144 -18.61 -7.25 -0.36
N GLU A 145 -17.31 -7.23 -0.63
CA GLU A 145 -16.35 -7.93 0.21
C GLU A 145 -16.26 -7.34 1.62
N MET A 146 -16.42 -6.03 1.72
CA MET A 146 -16.42 -5.37 3.03
C MET A 146 -17.59 -5.80 3.89
N THR A 147 -18.76 -6.03 3.27
CA THR A 147 -19.92 -6.46 4.05
C THR A 147 -19.88 -7.93 4.42
N ARG A 148 -19.21 -8.74 3.64
CA ARG A 148 -19.19 -10.18 3.88
C ARG A 148 -18.21 -10.62 4.92
N HIS A 149 -17.02 -10.09 4.87
CA HIS A 149 -16.00 -10.61 5.75
C HIS A 149 -14.66 -10.08 5.43
N GLY A 150 -13.81 -10.24 6.20
CA GLY A 150 -12.44 -10.28 5.88
C GLY A 150 -11.68 -8.97 5.93
N TRP A 151 -12.35 -7.85 5.77
CA TRP A 151 -11.63 -6.58 5.70
C TRP A 151 -12.15 -5.57 6.69
N PHE A 152 -11.23 -4.88 7.34
CA PHE A 152 -11.52 -3.75 8.21
C PHE A 152 -10.89 -2.50 7.61
N ALA A 153 -11.66 -1.43 7.47
CA ALA A 153 -11.14 -0.18 6.92
C ALA A 153 -10.63 0.71 8.05
N ALA A 154 -9.32 0.92 8.09
CA ALA A 154 -8.67 1.74 9.11
C ALA A 154 -8.27 3.08 8.51
N GLN A 155 -8.08 4.07 9.38
CA GLN A 155 -7.54 5.35 8.95
C GLN A 155 -6.11 5.16 8.48
N GLY A 156 -5.82 5.65 7.28
CA GLY A 156 -4.46 5.65 6.80
C GLY A 156 -3.70 6.83 7.36
N THR A 157 -2.47 6.61 7.78
CA THR A 157 -1.59 7.71 8.18
C THR A 157 -0.22 7.47 7.62
N ALA A 158 0.51 8.56 7.39
CA ALA A 158 1.87 8.46 6.92
C ALA A 158 2.75 7.71 7.92
N LYS A 159 2.47 7.87 9.20
CA LYS A 159 3.25 7.20 10.24
C LYS A 159 3.13 5.68 10.14
N ILE A 160 1.92 5.18 9.97
CA ILE A 160 1.72 3.73 9.84
C ILE A 160 2.37 3.22 8.57
N LEU A 161 2.24 3.96 7.47
CA LEU A 161 2.81 3.52 6.21
C LEU A 161 4.33 3.57 6.21
N PHE A 162 4.91 4.69 6.61
CA PHE A 162 6.33 4.91 6.37
C PHE A 162 7.22 4.72 7.59
N ASP A 163 6.68 4.90 8.78
CA ASP A 163 7.49 4.85 10.00
C ASP A 163 7.32 3.55 10.78
N THR A 164 6.50 2.64 10.30
CA THR A 164 6.26 1.37 10.96
C THR A 164 6.89 0.24 10.13
N PRO A 165 7.67 -0.66 10.75
CA PRO A 165 8.21 -1.80 10.02
C PRO A 165 7.10 -2.64 9.40
N THR A 166 7.41 -3.25 8.26
CA THR A 166 6.42 -4.03 7.51
C THR A 166 5.71 -5.06 8.37
N ASP A 167 6.47 -5.81 9.16
CA ASP A 167 5.90 -6.89 9.96
C ASP A 167 4.98 -6.40 11.07
N GLU A 168 5.08 -5.12 11.42
CA GLU A 168 4.30 -4.54 12.52
C GLU A 168 3.16 -3.68 12.03
N ARG A 169 3.06 -3.46 10.71
CA ARG A 169 2.08 -2.54 10.14
C ARG A 169 0.64 -2.96 10.42
N TRP A 170 0.35 -4.22 10.25
CA TRP A 170 -1.01 -4.74 10.46
C TRP A 170 -1.45 -4.51 11.91
N GLY A 171 -0.63 -4.93 12.85
CA GLY A 171 -0.95 -4.76 14.27
C GLY A 171 -1.01 -3.29 14.68
N ALA A 172 -0.09 -2.47 14.17
CA ALA A 172 -0.07 -1.05 14.50
C ALA A 172 -1.32 -0.34 13.99
N ALA A 173 -1.80 -0.73 12.80
CA ALA A 173 -2.99 -0.12 12.23
C ALA A 173 -4.24 -0.47 13.05
N PHE A 174 -4.37 -1.70 13.50
CA PHE A 174 -5.48 -2.07 14.39
C PHE A 174 -5.37 -1.35 15.72
N LYS A 175 -4.17 -1.27 16.28
CA LYS A 175 -3.97 -0.60 17.55
C LYS A 175 -4.36 0.88 17.46
N ALA A 176 -4.04 1.52 16.36
CA ALA A 176 -4.39 2.92 16.15
C ALA A 176 -5.90 3.14 16.13
N GLU A 177 -6.66 2.10 15.80
CA GLU A 177 -8.13 2.14 15.83
C GLU A 177 -8.70 1.75 17.19
N GLY A 178 -7.84 1.50 18.17
CA GLY A 178 -8.29 1.10 19.50
C GLY A 178 -8.61 -0.38 19.61
N ILE A 179 -8.16 -1.18 18.67
CA ILE A 179 -8.46 -2.61 18.65
C ILE A 179 -7.22 -3.40 19.03
N GLU A 180 -7.31 -4.19 20.08
CA GLU A 180 -6.24 -5.10 20.48
C GLU A 180 -6.54 -6.49 19.98
N ILE A 181 -5.63 -7.05 19.22
CA ILE A 181 -5.82 -8.35 18.61
C ILE A 181 -4.79 -9.39 19.02
N GLY A 182 -3.60 -8.95 19.42
CA GLY A 182 -2.51 -9.87 19.62
C GLY A 182 -2.68 -10.78 20.83
N ARG A 183 -3.27 -10.28 21.88
CA ARG A 183 -3.36 -11.04 23.10
C ARG A 183 -4.37 -12.15 23.05
N ALA A 184 -5.38 -11.99 22.27
CA ALA A 184 -6.45 -12.97 22.19
C ALA A 184 -5.98 -14.29 21.61
N HIS A 185 -4.83 -14.29 21.00
CA HIS A 185 -4.35 -15.47 20.28
C HIS A 185 -3.16 -16.11 20.93
N VAL A 186 -2.82 -15.65 22.04
CA VAL A 186 -1.67 -16.20 22.75
C VAL A 186 -2.03 -17.47 23.45
#